data_027af3679daa38b5d44e6a084e8875fb
#
_entry.id   027af3679daa38b5d44e6a084e8875fb
#
_cell.length_a   1.000
_cell.length_b   1.000
_cell.length_c   1.000
_cell.angle_alpha   90.00
_cell.angle_beta   90.00
_cell.angle_gamma   90.00
#
_symmetry.space_group_name_H-M   'P 1'
#
loop_
_entity.id
_entity.type
_entity.pdbx_description
1 polymer ?
#
loop_
_entity_poly.entity_id
_entity_poly.type
_entity_poly.pdbx_seq_one_letter_code
_entity_poly.pdbx_strand_id
1 'polypeptide(L)'
;NGSAGSHTGVVIRHKREEFNVYLKQRLQDVQISCREALEVIKSRDSKDTFFYLDPPYPGADQKHYRGYEFEHLEELLMLLQDIKGKFILSNYNSELLDSYISLNDWYKREIDMNLTLANFGNTKTVVKTEVLVSNFIKEENLLF
;
A
#
# COMPACT_ATOMS: atom_id res chain seq x y z
N ASN A 1 29.77 -33.44 -9.11
CA ASN A 1 29.76 -31.97 -9.00
C ASN A 1 28.43 -31.45 -9.49
N GLY A 2 27.38 -31.53 -8.67
CA GLY A 2 26.10 -30.94 -8.92
C GLY A 2 26.14 -29.47 -8.53
N SER A 3 26.10 -28.56 -9.52
CA SER A 3 25.88 -27.14 -9.34
C SER A 3 24.50 -26.96 -8.69
N ALA A 4 24.45 -26.60 -7.42
CA ALA A 4 23.22 -26.13 -6.78
C ALA A 4 22.80 -24.85 -7.50
N GLY A 5 21.79 -24.96 -8.36
CA GLY A 5 21.15 -23.81 -8.97
C GLY A 5 20.76 -22.84 -7.86
N SER A 6 21.15 -21.58 -7.98
CA SER A 6 20.89 -20.53 -7.00
C SER A 6 19.40 -20.59 -6.61
N HIS A 7 19.11 -20.60 -5.29
CA HIS A 7 17.75 -20.63 -4.72
C HIS A 7 16.85 -19.58 -5.38
N THR A 8 17.39 -18.44 -5.76
CA THR A 8 16.74 -17.36 -6.51
C THR A 8 16.25 -17.80 -7.90
N GLY A 9 17.04 -18.60 -8.64
CA GLY A 9 16.66 -19.08 -9.97
C GLY A 9 15.48 -20.04 -9.94
N VAL A 10 15.38 -20.89 -8.91
CA VAL A 10 14.25 -21.79 -8.71
C VAL A 10 12.97 -21.01 -8.37
N VAL A 11 13.06 -20.04 -7.47
CA VAL A 11 11.93 -19.18 -7.08
C VAL A 11 11.38 -18.39 -8.29
N ILE A 12 12.27 -17.82 -9.12
CA ILE A 12 11.86 -17.08 -10.33
C ILE A 12 11.18 -18.02 -11.33
N ARG A 13 11.66 -19.25 -11.49
CA ARG A 13 11.04 -20.22 -12.38
C ARG A 13 9.62 -20.57 -11.93
N HIS A 14 9.42 -20.90 -10.65
CA HIS A 14 8.09 -21.19 -10.10
C HIS A 14 7.13 -20.02 -10.27
N LYS A 15 7.56 -18.80 -9.97
CA LYS A 15 6.73 -17.60 -10.16
C LYS A 15 6.35 -17.36 -11.62
N ARG A 16 7.21 -17.71 -12.58
CA ARG A 16 6.89 -17.64 -14.01
C ARG A 16 5.88 -18.72 -14.44
N GLU A 17 5.98 -19.92 -13.87
CA GLU A 17 5.04 -21.02 -14.11
C GLU A 17 3.65 -20.70 -13.53
N GLU A 18 3.58 -19.97 -12.40
CA GLU A 18 2.34 -19.47 -11.82
C GLU A 18 1.66 -18.39 -12.69
N PHE A 19 2.42 -17.68 -13.53
CA PHE A 19 1.89 -16.67 -14.45
C PHE A 19 1.24 -17.30 -15.68
N ASN A 20 0.06 -17.83 -15.47
CA ASN A 20 -0.70 -18.60 -16.45
C ASN A 20 -1.65 -17.73 -17.30
N VAL A 21 -2.35 -18.36 -18.25
CA VAL A 21 -3.30 -17.70 -19.16
C VAL A 21 -4.41 -16.95 -18.40
N TYR A 22 -4.85 -17.47 -17.28
CA TYR A 22 -5.88 -16.83 -16.45
C TYR A 22 -5.39 -15.49 -15.88
N LEU A 23 -4.16 -15.42 -15.35
CA LEU A 23 -3.57 -14.17 -14.87
C LEU A 23 -3.37 -13.17 -16.01
N LYS A 24 -2.94 -13.65 -17.19
CA LYS A 24 -2.84 -12.81 -18.38
C LYS A 24 -4.19 -12.20 -18.76
N GLN A 25 -5.26 -12.99 -18.74
CA GLN A 25 -6.62 -12.50 -19.03
C GLN A 25 -7.07 -11.45 -17.99
N ARG A 26 -6.80 -11.68 -16.71
CA ARG A 26 -7.12 -10.70 -15.64
C ARG A 26 -6.41 -9.35 -15.78
N LEU A 27 -5.25 -9.34 -16.43
CA LEU A 27 -4.46 -8.11 -16.63
C LEU A 27 -4.79 -7.40 -17.95
N GLN A 28 -5.67 -7.94 -18.80
CA GLN A 28 -5.98 -7.34 -20.10
C GLN A 28 -6.56 -5.94 -20.00
N ASP A 29 -7.38 -5.69 -18.97
CA ASP A 29 -8.03 -4.40 -18.71
C ASP A 29 -7.27 -3.56 -17.68
N VAL A 30 -6.05 -3.98 -17.28
CA VAL A 30 -5.23 -3.27 -16.30
C VAL A 30 -4.22 -2.39 -17.02
N GLN A 31 -4.29 -1.09 -16.77
CA GLN A 31 -3.30 -0.14 -17.24
C GLN A 31 -2.18 0.01 -16.21
N ILE A 32 -0.96 -0.38 -16.60
CA ILE A 32 0.24 -0.23 -15.76
C ILE A 32 0.98 1.02 -16.23
N SER A 33 1.36 1.91 -15.29
CA SER A 33 2.15 3.09 -15.58
C SER A 33 3.23 3.30 -14.51
N CYS A 34 4.34 3.90 -14.91
CA CYS A 34 5.41 4.35 -14.03
C CYS A 34 5.47 5.87 -14.11
N ARG A 35 4.66 6.55 -13.30
CA ARG A 35 4.52 8.01 -13.25
C ARG A 35 4.44 8.46 -11.80
N GLU A 36 4.64 9.75 -11.58
CA GLU A 36 4.42 10.37 -10.27
C GLU A 36 2.98 10.14 -9.80
N ALA A 37 2.84 9.65 -8.55
CA ALA A 37 1.54 9.25 -8.01
C ALA A 37 0.54 10.41 -7.95
N LEU A 38 0.99 11.60 -7.55
CA LEU A 38 0.13 12.79 -7.45
C LEU A 38 -0.44 13.21 -8.82
N GLU A 39 0.37 13.08 -9.90
CA GLU A 39 -0.11 13.34 -11.26
C GLU A 39 -1.15 12.30 -11.70
N VAL A 40 -0.94 11.03 -11.36
CA VAL A 40 -1.89 9.96 -11.68
C VAL A 40 -3.20 10.19 -10.96
N ILE A 41 -3.17 10.50 -9.66
CA ILE A 41 -4.37 10.80 -8.86
C ILE A 41 -5.13 11.96 -9.49
N LYS A 42 -4.47 13.10 -9.72
CA LYS A 42 -5.09 14.28 -10.36
C LYS A 42 -5.74 13.97 -11.70
N SER A 43 -5.04 13.16 -12.54
CA SER A 43 -5.53 12.83 -13.89
C SER A 43 -6.67 11.82 -13.92
N ARG A 44 -6.90 11.07 -12.85
CA ARG A 44 -7.89 10.00 -12.76
C ARG A 44 -9.00 10.30 -11.77
N ASP A 45 -8.94 11.46 -11.09
CA ASP A 45 -9.95 11.82 -10.10
C ASP A 45 -11.31 12.10 -10.73
N SER A 46 -12.30 11.35 -10.27
CA SER A 46 -13.70 11.53 -10.60
C SER A 46 -14.56 10.95 -9.47
N LYS A 47 -15.85 11.24 -9.46
CA LYS A 47 -16.80 10.69 -8.47
C LYS A 47 -16.91 9.17 -8.49
N ASP A 48 -16.55 8.54 -9.61
CA ASP A 48 -16.61 7.10 -9.82
C ASP A 48 -15.25 6.42 -9.60
N THR A 49 -14.22 7.20 -9.25
CA THR A 49 -12.88 6.67 -9.01
C THR A 49 -12.73 6.21 -7.57
N PHE A 50 -12.13 5.03 -7.42
CA PHE A 50 -11.66 4.52 -6.13
C PHE A 50 -10.15 4.38 -6.15
N PHE A 51 -9.46 5.02 -5.22
CA PHE A 51 -8.02 4.94 -5.05
C PHE A 51 -7.67 4.03 -3.89
N TYR A 52 -6.84 3.02 -4.14
CA TYR A 52 -6.12 2.31 -3.08
C TYR A 52 -4.67 2.78 -3.09
N LEU A 53 -4.25 3.40 -2.00
CA LEU A 53 -2.96 4.09 -1.87
C LEU A 53 -2.11 3.39 -0.83
N ASP A 54 -0.96 2.91 -1.25
CA ASP A 54 0.02 2.21 -0.40
C ASP A 54 1.41 2.79 -0.70
N PRO A 55 1.65 4.07 -0.31
CA PRO A 55 2.93 4.73 -0.50
C PRO A 55 3.99 4.13 0.43
N PRO A 56 5.27 4.39 0.20
CA PRO A 56 6.29 4.11 1.21
C PRO A 56 5.94 4.80 2.54
N TYR A 57 6.20 4.14 3.68
CA TYR A 57 5.83 4.69 4.98
C TYR A 57 6.99 5.52 5.53
N PRO A 58 6.82 6.84 5.78
CA PRO A 58 7.87 7.67 6.34
C PRO A 58 8.35 7.14 7.70
N GLY A 59 9.66 7.18 7.94
CA GLY A 59 10.26 6.68 9.17
C GLY A 59 10.39 5.15 9.28
N ALA A 60 9.92 4.37 8.30
CA ALA A 60 10.19 2.96 8.23
C ALA A 60 11.65 2.67 7.83
N ASP A 61 12.20 1.47 8.19
CA ASP A 61 13.52 1.04 7.69
C ASP A 61 13.42 0.71 6.18
N GLN A 62 13.55 1.75 5.37
CA GLN A 62 13.27 1.73 3.94
C GLN A 62 14.54 1.43 3.13
N LYS A 63 15.08 0.22 3.22
CA LYS A 63 16.20 -0.19 2.36
C LYS A 63 15.89 -0.08 0.87
N HIS A 64 14.62 -0.12 0.48
CA HIS A 64 14.15 -0.18 -0.91
C HIS A 64 13.51 1.11 -1.43
N TYR A 65 13.10 2.03 -0.54
CA TYR A 65 12.37 3.27 -0.89
C TYR A 65 13.06 4.50 -0.31
N ARG A 66 14.34 4.68 -0.66
CA ARG A 66 15.11 5.83 -0.19
C ARG A 66 14.50 7.12 -0.73
N GLY A 67 14.29 8.09 0.15
CA GLY A 67 13.88 9.44 -0.22
C GLY A 67 12.39 9.71 -0.16
N TYR A 68 11.57 8.81 0.41
CA TYR A 68 10.19 9.14 0.75
C TYR A 68 10.13 9.60 2.20
N GLU A 69 9.87 10.89 2.39
CA GLU A 69 9.88 11.57 3.68
C GLU A 69 8.47 12.05 4.05
N PHE A 70 8.31 12.63 5.25
CA PHE A 70 7.02 13.15 5.73
C PHE A 70 6.44 14.24 4.84
N GLU A 71 7.28 15.04 4.18
CA GLU A 71 6.88 16.08 3.22
C GLU A 71 6.12 15.48 2.03
N HIS A 72 6.55 14.32 1.52
CA HIS A 72 5.86 13.64 0.42
C HIS A 72 4.50 13.06 0.88
N LEU A 73 4.43 12.57 2.13
CA LEU A 73 3.14 12.16 2.70
C LEU A 73 2.21 13.35 2.84
N GLU A 74 2.71 14.49 3.32
CA GLU A 74 1.92 15.71 3.46
C GLU A 74 1.38 16.20 2.12
N GLU A 75 2.19 16.25 1.07
CA GLU A 75 1.74 16.57 -0.29
C GLU A 75 0.62 15.65 -0.77
N LEU A 76 0.72 14.34 -0.48
CA LEU A 76 -0.33 13.38 -0.78
C LEU A 76 -1.60 13.70 0.02
N LEU A 77 -1.50 13.93 1.33
CA LEU A 77 -2.65 14.23 2.18
C LEU A 77 -3.34 15.54 1.77
N MET A 78 -2.56 16.58 1.42
CA MET A 78 -3.09 17.83 0.87
C MET A 78 -3.89 17.58 -0.42
N LEU A 79 -3.41 16.73 -1.31
CA LEU A 79 -4.16 16.39 -2.52
C LEU A 79 -5.45 15.63 -2.20
N LEU A 80 -5.41 14.70 -1.26
CA LEU A 80 -6.54 13.85 -0.90
C LEU A 80 -7.72 14.61 -0.28
N GLN A 81 -7.49 15.81 0.27
CA GLN A 81 -8.58 16.65 0.78
C GLN A 81 -9.54 17.10 -0.31
N ASP A 82 -9.03 17.29 -1.53
CA ASP A 82 -9.76 17.93 -2.63
C ASP A 82 -10.27 16.93 -3.69
N ILE A 83 -9.98 15.63 -3.54
CA ILE A 83 -10.42 14.65 -4.54
C ILE A 83 -11.94 14.42 -4.49
N LYS A 84 -12.50 14.12 -5.66
CA LYS A 84 -13.91 13.80 -5.84
C LYS A 84 -14.21 12.32 -5.61
N GLY A 85 -13.20 11.49 -5.82
CA GLY A 85 -13.27 10.04 -5.69
C GLY A 85 -13.22 9.57 -4.25
N LYS A 86 -13.32 8.26 -4.08
CA LYS A 86 -13.12 7.60 -2.80
C LYS A 86 -11.69 7.09 -2.69
N PHE A 87 -11.14 7.08 -1.47
CA PHE A 87 -9.82 6.49 -1.25
C PHE A 87 -9.76 5.63 0.01
N ILE A 88 -8.81 4.69 0.00
CA ILE A 88 -8.22 4.05 1.17
C ILE A 88 -6.71 4.29 1.09
N LEU A 89 -6.14 4.82 2.16
CA LEU A 89 -4.70 5.02 2.35
C LEU A 89 -4.21 4.08 3.44
N SER A 90 -3.21 3.24 3.12
CA SER A 90 -2.46 2.43 4.09
C SER A 90 -1.20 3.19 4.51
N ASN A 91 -0.93 3.27 5.81
CA ASN A 91 0.29 3.89 6.34
C ASN A 91 0.55 3.46 7.80
N TYR A 92 1.70 3.86 8.36
CA TYR A 92 1.87 3.87 9.81
C TYR A 92 1.18 5.09 10.42
N ASN A 93 0.76 4.95 11.68
CA ASN A 93 0.20 6.10 12.39
C ASN A 93 1.26 7.17 12.62
N SER A 94 0.86 8.44 12.49
CA SER A 94 1.70 9.61 12.76
C SER A 94 0.84 10.80 13.17
N GLU A 95 1.43 11.75 13.89
CA GLU A 95 0.75 13.00 14.26
C GLU A 95 0.27 13.79 13.04
N LEU A 96 1.07 13.78 11.96
CA LEU A 96 0.69 14.38 10.69
C LEU A 96 -0.59 13.75 10.15
N LEU A 97 -0.65 12.42 10.06
CA LEU A 97 -1.82 11.70 9.55
C LEU A 97 -3.05 11.94 10.43
N ASP A 98 -2.90 11.88 11.76
CA ASP A 98 -3.98 12.12 12.72
C ASP A 98 -4.55 13.55 12.60
N SER A 99 -3.71 14.54 12.31
CA SER A 99 -4.16 15.93 12.08
C SER A 99 -5.07 16.04 10.85
N TYR A 100 -4.69 15.40 9.73
CA TYR A 100 -5.51 15.39 8.51
C TYR A 100 -6.80 14.59 8.67
N ILE A 101 -6.76 13.47 9.39
CA ILE A 101 -7.96 12.68 9.72
C ILE A 101 -8.96 13.56 10.48
N SER A 102 -8.49 14.27 11.51
CA SER A 102 -9.33 15.14 12.34
C SER A 102 -9.87 16.36 11.57
N LEU A 103 -9.04 16.96 10.70
CA LEU A 103 -9.42 18.13 9.91
C LEU A 103 -10.51 17.83 8.88
N ASN A 104 -10.49 16.61 8.30
CA ASN A 104 -11.34 16.25 7.17
C ASN A 104 -12.44 15.23 7.53
N ASP A 105 -12.61 14.91 8.81
CA ASP A 105 -13.54 13.88 9.29
C ASP A 105 -13.34 12.52 8.57
N TRP A 106 -12.09 12.15 8.30
CA TRP A 106 -11.79 10.86 7.68
C TRP A 106 -11.89 9.73 8.69
N TYR A 107 -12.12 8.53 8.20
CA TYR A 107 -12.25 7.32 8.99
C TYR A 107 -10.91 6.63 9.12
N LYS A 108 -10.57 6.19 10.34
CA LYS A 108 -9.35 5.47 10.66
C LYS A 108 -9.69 4.09 11.22
N ARG A 109 -9.01 3.08 10.72
CA ARG A 109 -9.03 1.73 11.25
C ARG A 109 -7.61 1.25 11.50
N GLU A 110 -7.33 0.75 12.70
CA GLU A 110 -6.04 0.16 13.07
C GLU A 110 -6.04 -1.35 12.81
N ILE A 111 -4.91 -1.85 12.30
CA ILE A 111 -4.69 -3.26 12.00
C ILE A 111 -3.36 -3.69 12.60
N ASP A 112 -3.42 -4.57 13.60
CA ASP A 112 -2.22 -5.14 14.20
C ASP A 112 -1.64 -6.26 13.32
N MET A 113 -0.41 -6.07 12.88
CA MET A 113 0.35 -7.02 12.08
C MET A 113 1.41 -7.71 12.93
N ASN A 114 1.30 -9.02 13.11
CA ASN A 114 2.32 -9.82 13.76
C ASN A 114 3.49 -10.09 12.80
N LEU A 115 4.61 -9.40 12.99
CA LEU A 115 5.83 -9.65 12.24
C LEU A 115 6.70 -10.66 12.98
N THR A 116 6.89 -11.83 12.38
CA THR A 116 7.82 -12.83 12.87
C THR A 116 9.22 -12.52 12.32
N LEU A 117 10.10 -11.99 13.17
CA LEU A 117 11.50 -11.80 12.82
C LEU A 117 12.28 -13.09 13.16
N ALA A 118 12.60 -13.87 12.13
CA ALA A 118 13.47 -15.02 12.26
C ALA A 118 14.93 -14.57 12.20
N ASN A 119 15.58 -14.38 13.34
CA ASN A 119 17.03 -14.23 13.45
C ASN A 119 17.60 -15.43 14.20
N PHE A 120 18.47 -16.21 13.53
CA PHE A 120 19.35 -17.24 14.08
C PHE A 120 18.94 -17.79 15.47
N GLY A 121 17.88 -18.61 15.49
CA GLY A 121 17.50 -19.37 16.69
C GLY A 121 16.60 -18.67 17.71
N ASN A 122 16.30 -17.38 17.56
CA ASN A 122 15.33 -16.66 18.39
C ASN A 122 14.22 -16.05 17.54
N THR A 123 13.02 -16.59 17.71
CA THR A 123 11.81 -16.04 17.07
C THR A 123 11.26 -14.93 17.95
N LYS A 124 11.42 -13.66 17.56
CA LYS A 124 10.82 -12.53 18.24
C LYS A 124 9.61 -12.06 17.42
N THR A 125 8.44 -12.12 17.98
CA THR A 125 7.24 -11.51 17.38
C THR A 125 7.23 -10.04 17.74
N VAL A 126 7.22 -9.18 16.73
CA VAL A 126 7.04 -7.73 16.89
C VAL A 126 5.68 -7.40 16.31
N VAL A 127 4.82 -6.77 17.10
CA VAL A 127 3.55 -6.24 16.61
C VAL A 127 3.83 -4.87 15.98
N LYS A 128 3.44 -4.70 14.72
CA LYS A 128 3.38 -3.39 14.07
C LYS A 128 1.92 -3.06 13.78
N THR A 129 1.50 -1.87 14.16
CA THR A 129 0.16 -1.38 13.87
C THR A 129 0.20 -0.55 12.59
N GLU A 130 -0.53 -0.98 11.59
CA GLU A 130 -0.82 -0.20 10.39
C GLU A 130 -2.19 0.45 10.51
N VAL A 131 -2.39 1.55 9.83
CA VAL A 131 -3.67 2.24 9.79
C VAL A 131 -4.20 2.31 8.37
N LEU A 132 -5.49 2.06 8.21
CA LEU A 132 -6.24 2.35 7.00
C LEU A 132 -7.07 3.60 7.23
N VAL A 133 -6.87 4.59 6.36
CA VAL A 133 -7.61 5.86 6.39
C VAL A 133 -8.46 5.98 5.14
N SER A 134 -9.71 6.42 5.27
CA SER A 134 -10.63 6.59 4.13
C SER A 134 -11.52 7.82 4.28
N ASN A 135 -11.93 8.40 3.16
CA ASN A 135 -12.90 9.50 3.12
C ASN A 135 -14.36 9.03 3.03
N PHE A 136 -14.62 7.76 3.32
CA PHE A 136 -15.97 7.18 3.34
C PHE A 136 -16.07 6.09 4.39
N ILE A 137 -17.29 5.85 4.89
CA ILE A 137 -17.62 4.69 5.74
C ILE A 137 -18.13 3.57 4.85
N LYS A 138 -17.72 2.33 5.12
CA LYS A 138 -18.42 1.16 4.59
C LYS A 138 -19.71 1.01 5.41
N GLU A 139 -20.87 1.17 4.79
CA GLU A 139 -22.13 0.79 5.42
C GLU A 139 -22.10 -0.72 5.70
N GLU A 140 -22.32 -1.10 6.96
CA GLU A 140 -22.20 -2.50 7.43
C GLU A 140 -23.21 -3.47 6.79
N ASN A 141 -24.08 -3.01 5.91
CA ASN A 141 -25.18 -3.77 5.33
C ASN A 141 -24.98 -4.24 3.88
N LEU A 142 -23.78 -4.11 3.30
CA LEU A 142 -23.47 -4.77 2.05
C LEU A 142 -22.75 -6.09 2.35
N LEU A 143 -23.56 -7.09 2.69
CA LEU A 143 -23.16 -8.49 2.70
C LEU A 143 -22.80 -8.91 1.27
N PHE A 144 -21.55 -9.25 1.05
CA PHE A 144 -21.10 -10.17 0.03
C PHE A 144 -20.33 -11.29 0.72
#